data_19475567463ad307130490de8c0e35c5
#
_entry.id   19475567463ad307130490de8c0e35c5
#
_cell.length_a   1.000
_cell.length_b   1.000
_cell.length_c   1.000
_cell.angle_alpha   90.00
_cell.angle_beta   90.00
_cell.angle_gamma   90.00
#
_symmetry.space_group_name_H-M   'P 1'
#
loop_
_entity.id
_entity.type
_entity.pdbx_description
1 polymer ?
#
loop_
_entity_poly.entity_id
_entity_poly.type
_entity_poly.pdbx_seq_one_letter_code
_entity_poly.pdbx_strand_id
1 'polypeptide(L)'
;MSTYLWQNFLIDSKIRHRIAKKTESYFLINNCKNLIEIWPWKWSITKLILNISDYFFLFEKDETLEEILKSVISQKKDWYAKIIWWDVLDNNLDYFKWEEKQTFIVGNLPYYITSPILRKFFWSGKWEFAWWLFMVQDEVWQKLRFDANKKSYLYWILNYAYEVQYLKTVPAKAFSPAPKVKSCLIWLIQKDPIPNIPFEKLIEFLDLFSPYSRKTLWKISKIINKKWVCFVIPENLSNKRLEELDWNQLEEIFIA
;
A
#
# COMPACT_ATOMS: atom_id res chain seq x y z
N MET A 1 30.55 0.88 -2.33
CA MET A 1 30.06 -0.25 -3.15
C MET A 1 28.62 0.06 -3.50
N SER A 2 28.32 0.37 -4.77
CA SER A 2 26.93 0.65 -5.17
C SER A 2 26.15 -0.66 -5.10
N THR A 3 25.27 -0.76 -4.15
CA THR A 3 24.22 -1.80 -4.15
C THR A 3 23.37 -1.52 -5.38
N TYR A 4 23.57 -2.29 -6.45
CA TYR A 4 22.64 -2.36 -7.57
C TYR A 4 21.31 -2.85 -7.00
N LEU A 5 20.47 -1.92 -6.63
CA LEU A 5 19.07 -2.18 -6.31
C LEU A 5 18.47 -2.78 -7.59
N TRP A 6 17.95 -3.98 -7.51
CA TRP A 6 17.30 -4.70 -8.62
C TRP A 6 16.09 -3.91 -9.11
N GLN A 7 16.35 -2.97 -10.00
CA GLN A 7 15.39 -1.98 -10.45
C GLN A 7 14.84 -2.38 -11.82
N ASN A 8 13.53 -2.60 -11.90
CA ASN A 8 12.84 -2.87 -13.17
C ASN A 8 12.12 -1.60 -13.64
N PHE A 9 12.70 -0.88 -14.59
CA PHE A 9 12.15 0.39 -15.09
C PHE A 9 10.98 0.15 -16.03
N LEU A 10 9.85 0.77 -15.78
CA LEU A 10 8.70 0.74 -16.67
C LEU A 10 8.99 1.51 -17.96
N ILE A 11 9.19 0.82 -19.07
CA ILE A 11 9.53 1.40 -20.37
C ILE A 11 8.35 1.49 -21.34
N ASP A 12 7.30 0.71 -21.14
CA ASP A 12 6.11 0.70 -22.02
C ASP A 12 5.34 2.02 -21.92
N SER A 13 5.38 2.81 -22.99
CA SER A 13 4.74 4.13 -23.03
C SER A 13 3.22 4.05 -22.91
N LYS A 14 2.56 3.02 -23.45
CA LYS A 14 1.10 2.86 -23.38
C LYS A 14 0.65 2.60 -21.94
N ILE A 15 1.44 1.84 -21.19
CA ILE A 15 1.16 1.55 -19.78
C ILE A 15 1.40 2.80 -18.93
N ARG A 16 2.50 3.53 -19.16
CA ARG A 16 2.78 4.80 -18.48
C ARG A 16 1.66 5.82 -18.68
N HIS A 17 1.22 6.05 -19.91
CA HIS A 17 0.10 6.95 -20.21
C HIS A 17 -1.21 6.48 -19.58
N ARG A 18 -1.44 5.18 -19.51
CA ARG A 18 -2.63 4.64 -18.84
C ARG A 18 -2.61 4.90 -17.34
N ILE A 19 -1.47 4.71 -16.69
CA ILE A 19 -1.29 5.03 -15.27
C ILE A 19 -1.56 6.53 -15.05
N ALA A 20 -0.92 7.39 -15.83
CA ALA A 20 -1.10 8.84 -15.73
C ALA A 20 -2.58 9.25 -15.91
N LYS A 21 -3.25 8.74 -16.95
CA LYS A 21 -4.67 9.02 -17.20
C LYS A 21 -5.58 8.52 -16.05
N LYS A 22 -5.27 7.38 -15.46
CA LYS A 22 -6.02 6.87 -14.30
C LYS A 22 -5.75 7.73 -13.06
N THR A 23 -4.50 8.11 -12.81
CA THR A 23 -4.13 9.04 -11.74
C THR A 23 -4.91 10.35 -11.88
N GLU A 24 -4.89 10.97 -13.05
CA GLU A 24 -5.61 12.21 -13.34
C GLU A 24 -7.11 12.06 -13.10
N SER A 25 -7.74 11.03 -13.69
CA SER A 25 -9.17 10.80 -13.55
C SER A 25 -9.58 10.64 -12.09
N TYR A 26 -8.83 9.86 -11.31
CA TYR A 26 -9.14 9.61 -9.91
C TYR A 26 -8.82 10.81 -9.02
N PHE A 27 -7.75 11.52 -9.33
CA PHE A 27 -7.37 12.75 -8.64
C PHE A 27 -8.49 13.82 -8.74
N LEU A 28 -9.01 14.02 -9.95
CA LEU A 28 -10.07 15.00 -10.22
C LEU A 28 -11.43 14.59 -9.62
N ILE A 29 -11.85 13.33 -9.81
CA ILE A 29 -13.14 12.84 -9.28
C ILE A 29 -13.21 12.97 -7.76
N ASN A 30 -12.07 12.81 -7.08
CA ASN A 30 -12.01 12.83 -5.61
C ASN A 30 -11.58 14.17 -5.05
N ASN A 31 -11.53 15.22 -5.86
CA ASN A 31 -11.16 16.57 -5.42
C ASN A 31 -9.82 16.62 -4.66
N CYS A 32 -8.86 15.78 -5.07
CA CYS A 32 -7.55 15.78 -4.46
C CYS A 32 -6.80 17.09 -4.78
N LYS A 33 -5.95 17.52 -3.87
CA LYS A 33 -5.08 18.69 -4.06
C LYS A 33 -3.61 18.30 -4.10
N ASN A 34 -3.25 17.31 -3.30
CA ASN A 34 -1.87 16.84 -3.17
C ASN A 34 -1.68 15.54 -3.93
N LEU A 35 -0.60 15.48 -4.70
CA LEU A 35 -0.15 14.25 -5.36
C LEU A 35 1.23 13.86 -4.83
N ILE A 36 1.35 12.61 -4.41
CA ILE A 36 2.61 12.03 -3.95
C ILE A 36 3.00 10.92 -4.90
N GLU A 37 4.21 10.97 -5.43
CA GLU A 37 4.80 9.84 -6.13
C GLU A 37 5.88 9.21 -5.25
N ILE A 38 5.70 7.93 -4.93
CA ILE A 38 6.69 7.14 -4.21
C ILE A 38 7.52 6.38 -5.22
N TRP A 39 8.85 6.56 -5.17
CA TRP A 39 9.80 5.94 -6.08
C TRP A 39 9.62 6.39 -7.54
N PRO A 40 9.91 7.66 -7.86
CA PRO A 40 9.71 8.26 -9.21
C PRO A 40 10.61 7.66 -10.30
N TRP A 41 11.57 6.80 -9.98
CA TRP A 41 12.38 5.97 -10.88
C TRP A 41 12.62 6.58 -12.28
N LYS A 42 13.76 7.17 -12.51
CA LYS A 42 14.11 7.76 -13.81
C LYS A 42 12.92 8.42 -14.53
N TRP A 43 12.01 9.07 -13.75
CA TRP A 43 10.86 9.88 -14.20
C TRP A 43 9.82 9.17 -15.10
N SER A 44 9.71 7.87 -15.09
CA SER A 44 8.86 7.15 -16.07
C SER A 44 7.39 7.57 -16.05
N ILE A 45 6.86 7.95 -14.89
CA ILE A 45 5.48 8.42 -14.72
C ILE A 45 5.47 9.89 -14.34
N THR A 46 6.44 10.37 -13.58
CA THR A 46 6.55 11.74 -13.05
C THR A 46 6.21 12.82 -14.07
N LYS A 47 6.84 12.78 -15.25
CA LYS A 47 6.59 13.77 -16.33
C LYS A 47 5.13 13.81 -16.80
N LEU A 48 4.44 12.69 -16.73
CA LEU A 48 3.06 12.57 -17.21
C LEU A 48 2.04 13.04 -16.18
N ILE A 49 2.41 13.06 -14.89
CA ILE A 49 1.52 13.41 -13.79
C ILE A 49 1.89 14.74 -13.12
N LEU A 50 3.01 15.33 -13.48
CA LEU A 50 3.59 16.51 -12.84
C LEU A 50 2.61 17.69 -12.71
N ASN A 51 1.77 17.91 -13.72
CA ASN A 51 0.85 19.04 -13.78
C ASN A 51 -0.60 18.69 -13.40
N ILE A 52 -0.83 17.50 -12.81
CA ILE A 52 -2.19 17.08 -12.40
C ILE A 52 -2.62 17.81 -11.11
N SER A 53 -1.66 18.07 -10.20
CA SER A 53 -1.94 18.60 -8.86
C SER A 53 -1.33 19.98 -8.66
N ASP A 54 -1.87 20.73 -7.71
CA ASP A 54 -1.28 22.00 -7.25
C ASP A 54 0.01 21.75 -6.45
N TYR A 55 0.01 20.71 -5.62
CA TYR A 55 1.14 20.31 -4.79
C TYR A 55 1.60 18.91 -5.17
N PHE A 56 2.86 18.79 -5.62
CA PHE A 56 3.44 17.54 -6.06
C PHE A 56 4.69 17.19 -5.25
N PHE A 57 4.69 16.02 -4.63
CA PHE A 57 5.79 15.54 -3.80
C PHE A 57 6.36 14.24 -4.35
N LEU A 58 7.67 14.18 -4.41
CA LEU A 58 8.43 13.00 -4.88
C LEU A 58 9.22 12.43 -3.71
N PHE A 59 9.04 11.16 -3.40
CA PHE A 59 9.84 10.45 -2.41
C PHE A 59 10.84 9.55 -3.10
N GLU A 60 12.12 9.90 -3.00
CA GLU A 60 13.22 9.14 -3.58
C GLU A 60 14.36 9.00 -2.56
N LYS A 61 14.97 7.82 -2.52
CA LYS A 61 16.12 7.52 -1.67
C LYS A 61 17.45 7.66 -2.43
N ASP A 62 17.43 7.41 -3.73
CA ASP A 62 18.61 7.41 -4.58
C ASP A 62 18.96 8.84 -5.02
N GLU A 63 19.85 9.48 -4.26
CA GLU A 63 20.32 10.83 -4.55
C GLU A 63 21.06 10.95 -5.89
N THR A 64 21.48 9.83 -6.50
CA THR A 64 22.09 9.88 -7.84
C THR A 64 21.09 10.31 -8.92
N LEU A 65 19.79 10.31 -8.61
CA LEU A 65 18.71 10.79 -9.49
C LEU A 65 18.45 12.30 -9.35
N GLU A 66 19.19 13.02 -8.49
CA GLU A 66 18.90 14.40 -8.11
C GLU A 66 18.82 15.34 -9.31
N GLU A 67 19.85 15.40 -10.15
CA GLU A 67 19.91 16.25 -11.34
C GLU A 67 18.73 16.02 -12.28
N ILE A 68 18.41 14.73 -12.44
CA ILE A 68 17.34 14.29 -13.32
C ILE A 68 15.97 14.72 -12.78
N LEU A 69 15.71 14.46 -11.51
CA LEU A 69 14.42 14.79 -10.88
C LEU A 69 14.24 16.30 -10.75
N LYS A 70 15.29 17.06 -10.41
CA LYS A 70 15.25 18.52 -10.42
C LYS A 70 14.90 19.06 -11.81
N SER A 71 15.54 18.53 -12.87
CA SER A 71 15.22 18.90 -14.25
C SER A 71 13.76 18.60 -14.63
N VAL A 72 13.16 17.57 -14.07
CA VAL A 72 11.75 17.23 -14.32
C VAL A 72 10.82 18.18 -13.58
N ILE A 73 11.01 18.37 -12.27
CA ILE A 73 10.13 19.22 -11.48
C ILE A 73 10.19 20.69 -11.88
N SER A 74 11.34 21.16 -12.42
CA SER A 74 11.46 22.53 -12.95
C SER A 74 10.54 22.79 -14.17
N GLN A 75 9.99 21.75 -14.80
CA GLN A 75 9.02 21.86 -15.89
C GLN A 75 7.58 22.06 -15.41
N LYS A 76 7.34 22.01 -14.10
CA LYS A 76 6.04 22.34 -13.52
C LYS A 76 5.73 23.82 -13.74
N LYS A 77 4.64 24.09 -14.44
CA LYS A 77 4.32 25.43 -14.90
C LYS A 77 3.75 26.33 -13.82
N ASP A 78 2.92 25.75 -12.97
CA ASP A 78 2.21 26.45 -11.90
C ASP A 78 2.30 25.63 -10.63
N TRP A 79 2.42 26.32 -9.47
CA TRP A 79 2.36 25.71 -8.14
C TRP A 79 3.65 25.00 -7.67
N TYR A 80 3.52 24.13 -6.67
CA TYR A 80 4.64 23.66 -5.87
C TYR A 80 5.02 22.21 -6.20
N ALA A 81 6.31 21.95 -6.45
CA ALA A 81 6.86 20.61 -6.52
C ALA A 81 8.11 20.48 -5.62
N LYS A 82 8.21 19.38 -4.87
CA LYS A 82 9.33 19.13 -3.96
C LYS A 82 9.80 17.70 -4.04
N ILE A 83 11.11 17.50 -4.08
CA ILE A 83 11.74 16.20 -3.89
C ILE A 83 12.07 16.05 -2.41
N ILE A 84 11.73 14.92 -1.86
CA ILE A 84 11.99 14.53 -0.48
C ILE A 84 12.96 13.36 -0.53
N TRP A 85 14.23 13.66 -0.21
CA TRP A 85 15.34 12.72 -0.24
C TRP A 85 15.33 11.87 1.02
N TRP A 86 14.48 10.86 1.01
CA TRP A 86 14.29 10.02 2.19
C TRP A 86 13.94 8.59 1.83
N ASP A 87 14.43 7.66 2.66
CA ASP A 87 13.83 6.33 2.67
C ASP A 87 12.40 6.45 3.20
N VAL A 88 11.44 6.13 2.36
CA VAL A 88 10.03 6.14 2.75
C VAL A 88 9.75 5.25 3.97
N LEU A 89 10.65 4.28 4.26
CA LEU A 89 10.55 3.41 5.43
C LEU A 89 11.06 4.07 6.73
N ASP A 90 11.95 5.04 6.65
CA ASP A 90 12.55 5.67 7.85
C ASP A 90 11.75 6.88 8.33
N ASN A 91 10.79 7.33 7.53
CA ASN A 91 10.15 8.61 7.75
C ASN A 91 8.93 8.56 8.66
N ASN A 92 8.75 9.64 9.43
CA ASN A 92 7.47 9.91 10.09
C ASN A 92 6.50 10.52 9.07
N LEU A 93 5.37 9.85 8.85
CA LEU A 93 4.30 10.31 7.95
C LEU A 93 3.65 11.63 8.42
N ASP A 94 3.97 12.10 9.64
CA ASP A 94 3.53 13.40 10.16
C ASP A 94 3.93 14.59 9.29
N TYR A 95 4.83 14.39 8.32
CA TYR A 95 5.18 15.40 7.33
C TYR A 95 3.99 15.77 6.42
N PHE A 96 3.00 14.88 6.32
CA PHE A 96 1.83 15.02 5.44
C PHE A 96 0.57 15.50 6.14
N LYS A 97 0.67 16.12 7.31
CA LYS A 97 -0.48 16.61 8.10
C LYS A 97 -1.39 17.62 7.39
N TRP A 98 -1.11 17.92 6.14
CA TRP A 98 -1.90 18.89 5.39
C TRP A 98 -2.97 18.19 4.55
N GLU A 99 -4.20 18.26 4.99
CA GLU A 99 -5.36 17.84 4.19
C GLU A 99 -5.25 16.39 3.64
N GLU A 100 -4.95 15.46 4.51
CA GLU A 100 -4.71 14.05 4.24
C GLU A 100 -5.80 13.41 3.36
N LYS A 101 -7.07 13.76 3.61
CA LYS A 101 -8.21 13.27 2.80
C LYS A 101 -8.22 13.76 1.35
N GLN A 102 -7.38 14.72 1.01
CA GLN A 102 -7.25 15.27 -0.34
C GLN A 102 -5.92 14.89 -0.99
N THR A 103 -5.26 13.87 -0.47
CA THR A 103 -3.96 13.42 -0.97
C THR A 103 -4.11 12.11 -1.73
N PHE A 104 -3.60 12.09 -2.95
CA PHE A 104 -3.51 10.92 -3.80
C PHE A 104 -2.07 10.41 -3.84
N ILE A 105 -1.87 9.11 -3.68
CA ILE A 105 -0.54 8.51 -3.74
C ILE A 105 -0.44 7.56 -4.93
N VAL A 106 0.62 7.72 -5.70
CA VAL A 106 0.96 6.84 -6.81
C VAL A 106 2.37 6.30 -6.64
N GLY A 107 2.62 5.06 -7.06
CA GLY A 107 3.97 4.51 -7.00
C GLY A 107 4.15 3.21 -7.77
N ASN A 108 5.36 3.07 -8.32
CA ASN A 108 5.86 1.80 -8.85
C ASN A 108 6.75 1.17 -7.78
N LEU A 109 6.16 0.46 -6.83
CA LEU A 109 6.88 0.01 -5.64
C LEU A 109 7.93 -1.07 -5.96
N PRO A 110 9.15 -0.93 -5.41
CA PRO A 110 10.14 -2.00 -5.51
C PRO A 110 9.63 -3.29 -4.87
N TYR A 111 9.76 -4.41 -5.58
CA TYR A 111 9.13 -5.67 -5.19
C TYR A 111 9.59 -6.17 -3.82
N TYR A 112 10.87 -5.99 -3.49
CA TYR A 112 11.47 -6.48 -2.24
C TYR A 112 11.03 -5.71 -0.99
N ILE A 113 10.49 -4.47 -1.16
CA ILE A 113 10.01 -3.64 -0.04
C ILE A 113 8.54 -3.26 -0.14
N THR A 114 7.79 -3.80 -1.11
CA THR A 114 6.36 -3.52 -1.25
C THR A 114 5.60 -3.80 0.05
N SER A 115 5.79 -4.98 0.65
CA SER A 115 5.12 -5.32 1.91
C SER A 115 5.53 -4.45 3.10
N PRO A 116 6.83 -4.15 3.34
CA PRO A 116 7.25 -3.16 4.32
C PRO A 116 6.63 -1.77 4.12
N ILE A 117 6.58 -1.26 2.88
CA ILE A 117 5.97 0.04 2.56
C ILE A 117 4.48 0.02 2.92
N LEU A 118 3.74 -0.97 2.40
CA LEU A 118 2.32 -1.09 2.69
C LEU A 118 2.07 -1.22 4.20
N ARG A 119 2.88 -2.01 4.91
CA ARG A 119 2.79 -2.08 6.38
C ARG A 119 2.98 -0.73 7.02
N LYS A 120 4.04 -0.01 6.68
CA LYS A 120 4.35 1.27 7.30
C LYS A 120 3.23 2.28 7.12
N PHE A 121 2.72 2.43 5.91
CA PHE A 121 1.65 3.38 5.62
C PHE A 121 0.31 3.02 6.26
N PHE A 122 0.02 1.73 6.40
CA PHE A 122 -1.28 1.28 6.90
C PHE A 122 -1.28 0.81 8.36
N TRP A 123 -0.10 0.69 8.98
CA TRP A 123 0.04 0.28 10.38
C TRP A 123 -0.37 1.36 11.38
N SER A 124 -0.25 2.62 11.02
CA SER A 124 -0.43 3.72 11.99
C SER A 124 -1.87 3.93 12.44
N GLY A 125 -2.84 3.25 11.80
CA GLY A 125 -4.27 3.48 12.04
C GLY A 125 -4.76 4.85 11.63
N LYS A 126 -3.87 5.68 11.11
CA LYS A 126 -4.18 6.99 10.57
C LYS A 126 -4.49 6.80 9.08
N TRP A 127 -5.76 6.67 8.76
CA TRP A 127 -6.26 6.52 7.39
C TRP A 127 -6.35 7.89 6.71
N GLU A 128 -5.20 8.52 6.62
CA GLU A 128 -5.07 9.92 6.27
C GLU A 128 -5.15 10.14 4.75
N PHE A 129 -4.85 9.09 3.98
CA PHE A 129 -4.83 9.15 2.52
C PHE A 129 -6.03 8.45 1.93
N ALA A 130 -6.84 9.18 1.17
CA ALA A 130 -8.07 8.62 0.63
C ALA A 130 -7.83 7.60 -0.50
N TRP A 131 -6.73 7.77 -1.29
CA TRP A 131 -6.60 7.07 -2.56
C TRP A 131 -5.17 6.69 -2.88
N TRP A 132 -4.98 5.45 -3.35
CA TRP A 132 -3.66 4.92 -3.70
C TRP A 132 -3.72 4.16 -5.02
N LEU A 133 -2.78 4.41 -5.91
CA LEU A 133 -2.58 3.65 -7.15
C LEU A 133 -1.16 3.07 -7.16
N PHE A 134 -1.04 1.75 -6.98
CA PHE A 134 0.25 1.09 -6.94
C PHE A 134 0.44 0.07 -8.05
N MET A 135 1.67 0.00 -8.55
CA MET A 135 2.14 -1.14 -9.30
C MET A 135 2.89 -2.08 -8.36
N VAL A 136 2.43 -3.33 -8.29
CA VAL A 136 2.95 -4.37 -7.40
C VAL A 136 3.13 -5.68 -8.16
N GLN A 137 3.84 -6.64 -7.58
CA GLN A 137 3.87 -8.01 -8.11
C GLN A 137 2.47 -8.64 -8.07
N ASP A 138 2.16 -9.46 -9.08
CA ASP A 138 0.87 -10.15 -9.16
C ASP A 138 0.60 -11.02 -7.92
N GLU A 139 1.64 -11.66 -7.36
CA GLU A 139 1.50 -12.45 -6.13
C GLU A 139 1.11 -11.61 -4.90
N VAL A 140 1.48 -10.32 -4.88
CA VAL A 140 1.05 -9.40 -3.80
C VAL A 140 -0.45 -9.16 -3.92
N TRP A 141 -0.94 -8.89 -5.12
CA TRP A 141 -2.37 -8.78 -5.39
C TRP A 141 -3.14 -10.04 -4.97
N GLN A 142 -2.64 -11.23 -5.34
CA GLN A 142 -3.31 -12.50 -4.99
C GLN A 142 -3.46 -12.69 -3.47
N LYS A 143 -2.58 -12.08 -2.68
CA LYS A 143 -2.65 -12.09 -1.21
C LYS A 143 -3.55 -11.00 -0.63
N LEU A 144 -3.83 -9.94 -1.39
CA LEU A 144 -4.58 -8.77 -0.94
C LEU A 144 -6.04 -8.76 -1.38
N ARG A 145 -6.39 -9.50 -2.43
CA ARG A 145 -7.75 -9.54 -2.96
C ARG A 145 -8.74 -10.01 -1.89
N PHE A 146 -9.95 -9.46 -1.90
CA PHE A 146 -10.98 -9.71 -0.88
C PHE A 146 -11.31 -11.20 -0.72
N ASP A 147 -11.33 -11.96 -1.81
CA ASP A 147 -11.60 -13.39 -1.86
C ASP A 147 -10.33 -14.25 -1.80
N ALA A 148 -9.23 -13.73 -1.24
CA ALA A 148 -8.01 -14.50 -1.06
C ALA A 148 -8.27 -15.75 -0.19
N ASN A 149 -7.82 -16.91 -0.66
CA ASN A 149 -7.98 -18.17 0.05
C ASN A 149 -7.22 -18.19 1.39
N LYS A 150 -6.15 -17.40 1.50
CA LYS A 150 -5.32 -17.27 2.70
C LYS A 150 -5.11 -15.81 3.02
N LYS A 151 -5.73 -15.38 4.09
CA LYS A 151 -5.67 -14.00 4.56
C LYS A 151 -4.43 -13.79 5.42
N SER A 152 -3.49 -13.04 4.88
CA SER A 152 -2.24 -12.70 5.58
C SER A 152 -2.44 -11.51 6.53
N TYR A 153 -1.44 -11.23 7.38
CA TYR A 153 -1.41 -10.02 8.20
C TYR A 153 -1.66 -8.75 7.36
N LEU A 154 -0.96 -8.63 6.23
CA LEU A 154 -1.12 -7.48 5.33
C LEU A 154 -2.52 -7.40 4.70
N TYR A 155 -3.15 -8.55 4.42
CA TYR A 155 -4.55 -8.60 3.99
C TYR A 155 -5.46 -7.91 4.99
N TRP A 156 -5.37 -8.29 6.26
CA TRP A 156 -6.23 -7.77 7.32
C TRP A 156 -6.06 -6.27 7.51
N ILE A 157 -4.82 -5.78 7.57
CA ILE A 157 -4.54 -4.35 7.73
C ILE A 157 -5.10 -3.53 6.56
N LEU A 158 -4.81 -3.94 5.32
CA LEU A 158 -5.25 -3.19 4.14
C LEU A 158 -6.77 -3.25 3.95
N ASN A 159 -7.33 -4.46 4.04
CA ASN A 159 -8.77 -4.63 3.86
C ASN A 159 -9.59 -4.13 5.06
N TYR A 160 -8.98 -3.69 6.14
CA TYR A 160 -9.67 -2.99 7.22
C TYR A 160 -10.25 -1.66 6.73
N ALA A 161 -9.43 -0.81 6.17
CA ALA A 161 -9.82 0.54 5.78
C ALA A 161 -9.96 0.76 4.27
N TYR A 162 -9.48 -0.17 3.44
CA TYR A 162 -9.49 0.00 1.99
C TYR A 162 -10.12 -1.18 1.27
N GLU A 163 -10.84 -0.87 0.20
CA GLU A 163 -11.15 -1.81 -0.85
C GLU A 163 -9.97 -1.88 -1.81
N VAL A 164 -9.43 -3.08 -2.04
CA VAL A 164 -8.31 -3.28 -2.96
C VAL A 164 -8.85 -3.78 -4.29
N GLN A 165 -8.81 -2.92 -5.31
CA GLN A 165 -9.29 -3.23 -6.66
C GLN A 165 -8.15 -3.54 -7.61
N TYR A 166 -8.33 -4.59 -8.41
CA TYR A 166 -7.45 -4.90 -9.53
C TYR A 166 -7.81 -4.07 -10.76
N LEU A 167 -6.82 -3.41 -11.33
CA LEU A 167 -7.04 -2.61 -12.53
C LEU A 167 -6.54 -3.29 -13.80
N LYS A 168 -5.32 -3.84 -13.77
CA LYS A 168 -4.71 -4.44 -14.95
C LYS A 168 -3.44 -5.22 -14.67
N THR A 169 -3.22 -6.33 -15.41
CA THR A 169 -1.90 -6.98 -15.50
C THR A 169 -0.92 -6.11 -16.30
N VAL A 170 0.31 -6.04 -15.82
CA VAL A 170 1.46 -5.42 -16.48
C VAL A 170 2.47 -6.52 -16.83
N PRO A 171 2.67 -6.82 -18.12
CA PRO A 171 3.57 -7.91 -18.52
C PRO A 171 5.03 -7.55 -18.25
N ALA A 172 5.86 -8.58 -17.99
CA ALA A 172 7.28 -8.38 -17.68
C ALA A 172 8.04 -7.61 -18.79
N LYS A 173 7.67 -7.79 -20.05
CA LYS A 173 8.26 -7.05 -21.20
C LYS A 173 8.03 -5.54 -21.17
N ALA A 174 7.13 -5.05 -20.32
CA ALA A 174 6.91 -3.63 -20.14
C ALA A 174 8.03 -2.94 -19.34
N PHE A 175 8.97 -3.71 -18.83
CA PHE A 175 10.08 -3.23 -17.98
C PHE A 175 11.45 -3.52 -18.61
N SER A 176 12.46 -2.74 -18.19
CA SER A 176 13.87 -2.98 -18.51
C SER A 176 14.71 -2.77 -17.23
N PRO A 177 15.48 -3.78 -16.77
CA PRO A 177 15.40 -5.18 -17.21
C PRO A 177 14.02 -5.78 -16.92
N ALA A 178 13.62 -6.81 -17.68
CA ALA A 178 12.34 -7.46 -17.48
C ALA A 178 12.35 -8.27 -16.17
N PRO A 179 11.38 -8.11 -15.27
CA PRO A 179 11.27 -8.92 -14.07
C PRO A 179 10.91 -10.38 -14.41
N LYS A 180 11.26 -11.31 -13.52
CA LYS A 180 10.90 -12.72 -13.68
C LYS A 180 9.40 -13.01 -13.44
N VAL A 181 8.68 -12.06 -12.92
CA VAL A 181 7.27 -12.17 -12.51
C VAL A 181 6.42 -11.11 -13.17
N LYS A 182 5.12 -11.38 -13.29
CA LYS A 182 4.14 -10.38 -13.74
C LYS A 182 3.88 -9.36 -12.64
N SER A 183 3.52 -8.16 -13.06
CA SER A 183 3.06 -7.09 -12.19
C SER A 183 1.58 -6.80 -12.45
N CYS A 184 0.97 -6.09 -11.54
CA CYS A 184 -0.36 -5.54 -11.75
C CYS A 184 -0.48 -4.14 -11.17
N LEU A 185 -1.44 -3.39 -11.68
CA LEU A 185 -1.91 -2.15 -11.09
C LEU A 185 -3.05 -2.48 -10.14
N ILE A 186 -2.94 -1.99 -8.92
CA ILE A 186 -3.98 -2.06 -7.90
C ILE A 186 -4.37 -0.65 -7.46
N TRP A 187 -5.62 -0.51 -7.14
CA TRP A 187 -6.19 0.70 -6.60
C TRP A 187 -6.73 0.42 -5.20
N LEU A 188 -6.38 1.28 -4.24
CA LEU A 188 -6.91 1.22 -2.90
C LEU A 188 -7.86 2.40 -2.70
N ILE A 189 -9.10 2.08 -2.37
CA ILE A 189 -10.18 3.03 -2.15
C ILE A 189 -10.53 2.97 -0.68
N GLN A 190 -10.47 4.09 0.02
CA GLN A 190 -10.86 4.14 1.42
C GLN A 190 -12.33 3.72 1.58
N LYS A 191 -12.59 2.84 2.53
CA LYS A 191 -13.94 2.40 2.89
C LYS A 191 -14.65 3.44 3.75
N ASP A 192 -15.95 3.55 3.55
CA ASP A 192 -16.85 4.29 4.42
C ASP A 192 -18.19 3.53 4.48
N PRO A 193 -18.59 2.95 5.61
CA PRO A 193 -17.84 2.89 6.87
C PRO A 193 -16.70 1.87 6.87
N ILE A 194 -15.73 2.04 7.77
CA ILE A 194 -14.74 1.03 8.14
C ILE A 194 -15.36 0.00 9.10
N PRO A 195 -14.77 -1.23 9.24
CA PRO A 195 -15.24 -2.23 10.19
C PRO A 195 -15.35 -1.72 11.63
N ASN A 196 -16.33 -2.20 12.38
CA ASN A 196 -16.56 -1.81 13.77
C ASN A 196 -15.65 -2.55 14.77
N ILE A 197 -14.37 -2.62 14.46
CA ILE A 197 -13.32 -3.17 15.32
C ILE A 197 -12.34 -2.03 15.59
N PRO A 198 -12.00 -1.69 16.84
CA PRO A 198 -10.93 -0.73 17.11
C PRO A 198 -9.63 -1.20 16.47
N PHE A 199 -9.00 -0.34 15.68
CA PHE A 199 -7.83 -0.73 14.89
C PHE A 199 -6.67 -1.23 15.76
N GLU A 200 -6.43 -0.60 16.89
CA GLU A 200 -5.40 -0.98 17.86
C GLU A 200 -5.62 -2.41 18.37
N LYS A 201 -6.88 -2.77 18.63
CA LYS A 201 -7.24 -4.13 19.04
C LYS A 201 -7.04 -5.14 17.90
N LEU A 202 -7.36 -4.74 16.66
CA LEU A 202 -7.08 -5.58 15.49
C LEU A 202 -5.57 -5.85 15.36
N ILE A 203 -4.75 -4.83 15.50
CA ILE A 203 -3.28 -4.96 15.45
C ILE A 203 -2.79 -5.89 16.55
N GLU A 204 -3.23 -5.66 17.79
CA GLU A 204 -2.87 -6.51 18.93
C GLU A 204 -3.22 -7.99 18.66
N PHE A 205 -4.42 -8.25 18.18
CA PHE A 205 -4.85 -9.58 17.80
C PHE A 205 -3.98 -10.18 16.70
N LEU A 206 -3.72 -9.42 15.63
CA LEU A 206 -2.91 -9.88 14.50
C LEU A 206 -1.46 -10.17 14.93
N ASP A 207 -0.87 -9.36 15.79
CA ASP A 207 0.48 -9.55 16.30
C ASP A 207 0.60 -10.84 17.12
N LEU A 208 -0.44 -11.17 17.86
CA LEU A 208 -0.48 -12.38 18.69
C LEU A 208 -0.78 -13.64 17.86
N PHE A 209 -1.70 -13.56 16.90
CA PHE A 209 -2.21 -14.73 16.18
C PHE A 209 -1.44 -15.05 14.89
N SER A 210 -0.98 -14.04 14.15
CA SER A 210 -0.32 -14.26 12.84
C SER A 210 0.96 -15.09 12.88
N PRO A 211 1.82 -15.03 13.93
CA PRO A 211 2.98 -15.90 14.02
C PRO A 211 2.63 -17.39 14.05
N TYR A 212 1.40 -17.71 14.43
CA TYR A 212 0.91 -19.08 14.54
C TYR A 212 -0.12 -19.43 13.45
N SER A 213 -0.09 -18.81 12.29
CA SER A 213 -1.10 -18.91 11.22
C SER A 213 -1.48 -20.34 10.80
N ARG A 214 -0.59 -21.31 11.02
CA ARG A 214 -0.86 -22.74 10.75
C ARG A 214 -1.66 -23.46 11.84
N LYS A 215 -1.89 -22.82 13.00
CA LYS A 215 -2.63 -23.38 14.12
C LYS A 215 -4.08 -22.87 14.11
N THR A 216 -4.99 -23.65 14.73
CA THR A 216 -6.36 -23.21 14.96
C THR A 216 -6.39 -22.11 16.04
N LEU A 217 -7.42 -21.27 16.00
CA LEU A 217 -7.59 -20.16 16.95
C LEU A 217 -7.57 -20.65 18.41
N TRP A 218 -8.24 -21.76 18.70
CA TRP A 218 -8.23 -22.37 20.03
C TRP A 218 -6.81 -22.79 20.49
N LYS A 219 -6.01 -23.38 19.61
CA LYS A 219 -4.61 -23.73 19.96
C LYS A 219 -3.76 -22.49 20.20
N ILE A 220 -4.03 -21.43 19.44
CA ILE A 220 -3.31 -20.16 19.60
C ILE A 220 -3.72 -19.51 20.93
N SER A 221 -5.02 -19.42 21.24
CA SER A 221 -5.48 -18.81 22.47
C SER A 221 -4.88 -19.47 23.72
N LYS A 222 -4.76 -20.80 23.73
CA LYS A 222 -4.06 -21.52 24.83
C LYS A 222 -2.57 -21.18 24.96
N ILE A 223 -1.91 -20.82 23.87
CA ILE A 223 -0.51 -20.40 23.90
C ILE A 223 -0.41 -18.97 24.45
N ILE A 224 -1.33 -18.09 24.03
CA ILE A 224 -1.34 -16.67 24.34
C ILE A 224 -1.83 -16.40 25.76
N ASN A 225 -2.86 -17.10 26.24
CA ASN A 225 -3.42 -16.93 27.59
C ASN A 225 -2.38 -17.14 28.71
N LYS A 226 -1.26 -17.79 28.41
CA LYS A 226 -0.10 -17.83 29.31
C LYS A 226 0.64 -16.48 29.42
N LYS A 227 0.30 -15.49 28.56
CA LYS A 227 0.95 -14.17 28.47
C LYS A 227 0.06 -13.01 28.96
N TRP A 228 -0.99 -13.27 29.74
CA TRP A 228 -1.90 -12.27 30.32
C TRP A 228 -2.76 -11.47 29.30
N VAL A 229 -2.86 -11.92 28.07
CA VAL A 229 -3.74 -11.32 27.06
C VAL A 229 -4.87 -12.30 26.76
N CYS A 230 -6.11 -11.90 27.03
CA CYS A 230 -7.28 -12.75 26.84
C CYS A 230 -8.09 -12.28 25.63
N PHE A 231 -8.05 -13.05 24.53
CA PHE A 231 -9.08 -13.01 23.52
C PHE A 231 -10.00 -14.23 23.71
N VAL A 232 -11.28 -13.98 23.84
CA VAL A 232 -12.29 -15.04 23.90
C VAL A 232 -12.57 -15.51 22.47
N ILE A 233 -12.28 -16.77 22.20
CA ILE A 233 -12.55 -17.35 20.88
C ILE A 233 -13.90 -18.07 20.94
N PRO A 234 -14.91 -17.63 20.15
CA PRO A 234 -16.19 -18.30 20.05
C PRO A 234 -16.03 -19.78 19.67
N GLU A 235 -16.88 -20.65 20.20
CA GLU A 235 -16.78 -22.10 20.02
C GLU A 235 -16.86 -22.50 18.54
N ASN A 236 -17.77 -21.86 17.77
CA ASN A 236 -17.94 -22.06 16.32
C ASN A 236 -16.68 -21.68 15.50
N LEU A 237 -15.80 -20.83 16.03
CA LEU A 237 -14.56 -20.39 15.37
C LEU A 237 -13.32 -21.13 15.90
N SER A 238 -13.45 -21.90 16.97
CA SER A 238 -12.31 -22.52 17.68
C SER A 238 -11.41 -23.39 16.79
N ASN A 239 -12.00 -24.09 15.83
CA ASN A 239 -11.30 -24.99 14.90
C ASN A 239 -10.82 -24.30 13.63
N LYS A 240 -11.18 -23.02 13.40
CA LYS A 240 -10.70 -22.24 12.26
C LYS A 240 -9.28 -21.73 12.48
N ARG A 241 -8.60 -21.41 11.37
CA ARG A 241 -7.33 -20.66 11.37
C ARG A 241 -7.61 -19.19 11.08
N LEU A 242 -6.69 -18.30 11.46
CA LEU A 242 -6.80 -16.88 11.17
C LEU A 242 -7.02 -16.61 9.67
N GLU A 243 -6.30 -17.33 8.80
CA GLU A 243 -6.39 -17.17 7.34
C GLU A 243 -7.75 -17.58 6.74
N GLU A 244 -8.58 -18.29 7.49
CA GLU A 244 -9.89 -18.82 7.05
C GLU A 244 -11.07 -17.94 7.49
N LEU A 245 -10.84 -16.97 8.37
CA LEU A 245 -11.90 -16.07 8.86
C LEU A 245 -12.37 -15.11 7.76
N ASP A 246 -13.61 -14.70 7.84
CA ASP A 246 -14.11 -13.47 7.19
C ASP A 246 -14.25 -12.33 8.21
N TRP A 247 -14.65 -11.15 7.74
CA TRP A 247 -14.76 -9.97 8.60
C TRP A 247 -15.83 -10.13 9.69
N ASN A 248 -16.98 -10.74 9.39
CA ASN A 248 -18.04 -10.94 10.37
C ASN A 248 -17.55 -11.87 11.49
N GLN A 249 -16.87 -12.95 11.12
CA GLN A 249 -16.28 -13.89 12.08
C GLN A 249 -15.17 -13.26 12.91
N LEU A 250 -14.39 -12.35 12.30
CA LEU A 250 -13.39 -11.61 13.06
C LEU A 250 -14.04 -10.67 14.06
N GLU A 251 -15.13 -9.96 13.68
CA GLU A 251 -15.91 -9.10 14.57
C GLU A 251 -16.50 -9.86 15.76
N GLU A 252 -16.99 -11.10 15.58
CA GLU A 252 -17.46 -11.94 16.67
C GLU A 252 -16.44 -12.10 17.80
N ILE A 253 -15.15 -12.18 17.46
CA ILE A 253 -14.06 -12.34 18.45
C ILE A 253 -13.88 -11.05 19.29
N PHE A 254 -14.25 -9.88 18.76
CA PHE A 254 -14.08 -8.59 19.46
C PHE A 254 -15.33 -8.17 20.23
N ILE A 255 -16.45 -8.80 19.97
CA ILE A 255 -17.73 -8.55 20.67
C ILE A 255 -17.91 -9.52 21.83
N ALA A 256 -17.29 -10.71 21.77
CA ALA A 256 -17.36 -11.74 22.79
C ALA A 256 -16.51 -11.36 24.04
#